data_7c73d47e27946c9195f99b2f0daae287
#
_entry.id   7c73d47e27946c9195f99b2f0daae287
#
_cell.length_a   1.000
_cell.length_b   1.000
_cell.length_c   1.000
_cell.angle_alpha   90.00
_cell.angle_beta   90.00
_cell.angle_gamma   90.00
#
_symmetry.space_group_name_H-M   'P 1'
#
loop_
_entity.id
_entity.type
_entity.pdbx_description
1 polymer ?
#
loop_
_entity_poly.entity_id
_entity_poly.type
_entity_poly.pdbx_seq_one_letter_code
_entity_poly.pdbx_strand_id
1 'polypeptide(L)'
;MNEYKEIMDILKKAPRPPKGGASKCAATPPSGGRGAYKVCVRCATFNHAAYITQTMDGFCMQQTDFPFICVITDDASTDGAQQVIRQYLNEQFEPTAPLSKGQGEVFRHKTNSNCYFVVYLLEENHYSQGKSPLVYANPWMEQSDYVALCEGDDYWTDVKKLQRQADALDANRHAVMVYTNFRCVGANGEPVSRPLIERFPQRSHSGDNLPTLFRYGNYVLTLTTMYRREVWDSEAYKCCPVNIDFNLILSAALMGDFIWLPEQTANYRSLQSGMVKSNLQKGMQMITDIYRYYAGLLMNGQCKPLSLSKRIKITIFILMWALRRKDHQLKKNTLSACPLSCFLLPIAFIKLKIERLKDKV
;
A
#
# COMPACT_ATOMS: atom_id res chain seq x y z
N MET A 1 -19.14 -17.57 19.19
CA MET A 1 -20.22 -17.15 18.25
C MET A 1 -20.79 -15.78 18.58
N ASN A 2 -20.82 -15.37 19.85
CA ASN A 2 -21.29 -14.03 20.25
C ASN A 2 -20.33 -12.88 19.92
N GLU A 3 -19.04 -13.03 20.14
CA GLU A 3 -18.04 -11.96 19.87
C GLU A 3 -17.94 -11.57 18.40
N TYR A 4 -18.08 -12.55 17.47
CA TYR A 4 -18.06 -12.25 16.04
C TYR A 4 -19.30 -11.47 15.60
N LYS A 5 -20.44 -11.75 16.23
CA LYS A 5 -21.71 -11.01 16.02
C LYS A 5 -21.62 -9.60 16.59
N GLU A 6 -20.99 -9.43 17.75
CA GLU A 6 -20.70 -8.12 18.34
C GLU A 6 -19.74 -7.26 17.50
N ILE A 7 -18.67 -7.85 16.97
CA ILE A 7 -17.75 -7.17 16.05
C ILE A 7 -18.47 -6.76 14.76
N MET A 8 -19.31 -7.63 14.21
CA MET A 8 -20.11 -7.30 13.02
C MET A 8 -21.20 -6.27 13.30
N ASP A 9 -21.75 -6.21 14.52
CA ASP A 9 -22.72 -5.20 14.93
C ASP A 9 -22.05 -3.85 15.28
N ILE A 10 -20.82 -3.86 15.76
CA ILE A 10 -19.99 -2.65 15.92
C ILE A 10 -19.60 -2.08 14.54
N LEU A 11 -19.24 -2.93 13.58
CA LEU A 11 -18.91 -2.50 12.20
C LEU A 11 -20.14 -1.94 11.46
N LYS A 12 -21.35 -2.39 11.76
CA LYS A 12 -22.60 -1.82 11.23
C LYS A 12 -22.95 -0.46 11.85
N LYS A 13 -22.46 -0.17 13.05
CA LYS A 13 -22.70 1.08 13.78
C LYS A 13 -21.60 2.12 13.59
N ALA A 14 -20.48 1.77 12.94
CA ALA A 14 -19.45 2.75 12.60
C ALA A 14 -20.07 3.83 11.68
N PRO A 15 -19.92 5.13 11.99
CA PRO A 15 -20.46 6.18 11.15
C PRO A 15 -19.84 6.04 9.76
N ARG A 16 -20.70 5.85 8.75
CA ARG A 16 -20.26 5.91 7.36
C ARG A 16 -19.65 7.29 7.13
N PRO A 17 -18.51 7.40 6.44
CA PRO A 17 -18.01 8.70 6.04
C PRO A 17 -19.14 9.44 5.31
N PRO A 18 -19.29 10.75 5.52
CA PRO A 18 -20.35 11.51 4.89
C PRO A 18 -20.29 11.26 3.39
N LYS A 19 -21.42 10.90 2.78
CA LYS A 19 -21.56 10.84 1.33
C LYS A 19 -21.29 12.26 0.84
N GLY A 20 -20.07 12.50 0.36
CA GLY A 20 -19.69 13.76 -0.25
C GLY A 20 -20.63 13.99 -1.41
N GLY A 21 -21.45 15.02 -1.30
CA GLY A 21 -22.25 15.49 -2.42
C GLY A 21 -21.29 15.84 -3.54
N ALA A 22 -21.54 15.28 -4.73
CA ALA A 22 -20.81 15.59 -5.93
C ALA A 22 -20.97 17.08 -6.24
N SER A 23 -20.01 17.89 -5.85
CA SER A 23 -19.87 19.29 -6.30
C SER A 23 -19.13 19.23 -7.63
N LYS A 24 -19.87 19.49 -8.70
CA LYS A 24 -19.35 19.73 -10.04
C LYS A 24 -18.59 21.04 -10.04
N CYS A 25 -17.27 20.99 -10.08
CA CYS A 25 -16.39 22.01 -10.68
C CYS A 25 -14.97 21.43 -10.72
N ALA A 26 -14.69 20.64 -11.75
CA ALA A 26 -13.33 20.26 -12.11
C ALA A 26 -12.82 21.27 -13.14
N ALA A 27 -11.58 21.76 -12.96
CA ALA A 27 -10.84 22.29 -14.10
C ALA A 27 -10.78 21.18 -15.15
N THR A 28 -11.22 21.47 -16.37
CA THR A 28 -11.35 20.49 -17.45
C THR A 28 -9.96 19.98 -17.82
N PRO A 29 -9.66 18.68 -17.63
CA PRO A 29 -8.42 18.09 -18.11
C PRO A 29 -8.45 17.96 -19.64
N PRO A 30 -7.28 17.80 -20.28
CA PRO A 30 -7.24 17.50 -21.71
C PRO A 30 -7.99 16.20 -22.00
N SER A 31 -8.89 16.28 -22.99
CA SER A 31 -9.78 15.20 -23.41
C SER A 31 -9.01 13.98 -23.92
N GLY A 32 -9.10 12.86 -23.20
CA GLY A 32 -8.60 11.59 -23.68
C GLY A 32 -8.47 10.55 -22.56
N GLY A 33 -9.50 9.71 -22.34
CA GLY A 33 -9.44 8.61 -21.39
C GLY A 33 -10.40 8.79 -20.20
N ARG A 34 -10.63 7.71 -19.44
CA ARG A 34 -11.59 7.66 -18.32
C ARG A 34 -11.21 8.53 -17.12
N GLY A 35 -10.00 9.08 -17.05
CA GLY A 35 -9.52 9.93 -15.98
C GLY A 35 -8.69 11.10 -16.48
N ALA A 36 -8.56 12.16 -15.68
CA ALA A 36 -7.74 13.33 -15.97
C ALA A 36 -6.25 13.01 -15.99
N TYR A 37 -5.85 12.02 -15.21
CA TYR A 37 -4.47 11.58 -15.02
C TYR A 37 -4.36 10.06 -15.19
N LYS A 38 -3.25 9.61 -15.80
CA LYS A 38 -2.97 8.16 -15.89
C LYS A 38 -2.63 7.58 -14.53
N VAL A 39 -1.82 8.31 -13.75
CA VAL A 39 -1.33 7.86 -12.44
C VAL A 39 -1.55 8.95 -11.39
N CYS A 40 -2.11 8.55 -10.24
CA CYS A 40 -2.08 9.32 -9.00
C CYS A 40 -0.96 8.76 -8.11
N VAL A 41 0.00 9.60 -7.74
CA VAL A 41 1.01 9.28 -6.73
C VAL A 41 0.50 9.76 -5.38
N ARG A 42 0.37 8.86 -4.42
CA ARG A 42 -0.10 9.16 -3.07
C ARG A 42 1.09 9.22 -2.11
N CYS A 43 1.34 10.41 -1.55
CA CYS A 43 2.44 10.68 -0.63
C CYS A 43 1.91 11.25 0.67
N ALA A 44 2.10 10.52 1.78
CA ALA A 44 1.91 11.06 3.12
C ALA A 44 3.26 11.45 3.72
N THR A 45 3.28 12.54 4.46
CA THR A 45 4.48 13.00 5.16
C THR A 45 4.15 13.53 6.55
N PHE A 46 5.04 13.28 7.49
CA PHE A 46 4.98 13.84 8.85
C PHE A 46 6.37 13.89 9.45
N ASN A 47 6.85 15.12 9.74
CA ASN A 47 8.20 15.38 10.26
C ASN A 47 9.32 14.80 9.36
N HIS A 48 9.22 15.08 8.06
CA HIS A 48 10.20 14.69 7.05
C HIS A 48 10.90 15.89 6.37
N ALA A 49 11.09 17.02 7.07
CA ALA A 49 11.71 18.22 6.49
C ALA A 49 13.08 17.93 5.83
N ALA A 50 13.86 17.03 6.42
CA ALA A 50 15.17 16.63 5.90
C ALA A 50 15.10 15.76 4.63
N TYR A 51 13.95 15.21 4.27
CA TYR A 51 13.82 14.16 3.25
C TYR A 51 12.86 14.52 2.13
N ILE A 52 11.82 15.30 2.41
CA ILE A 52 10.70 15.54 1.50
C ILE A 52 11.11 16.15 0.16
N THR A 53 12.16 16.98 0.13
CA THR A 53 12.71 17.52 -1.12
C THR A 53 13.15 16.41 -2.06
N GLN A 54 13.89 15.43 -1.55
CA GLN A 54 14.38 14.30 -2.34
C GLN A 54 13.23 13.41 -2.85
N THR A 55 12.18 13.26 -2.06
CA THR A 55 10.95 12.59 -2.47
C THR A 55 10.28 13.30 -3.64
N MET A 56 10.11 14.63 -3.53
CA MET A 56 9.53 15.47 -4.59
C MET A 56 10.38 15.48 -5.87
N ASP A 57 11.71 15.53 -5.74
CA ASP A 57 12.64 15.39 -6.88
C ASP A 57 12.44 14.06 -7.61
N GLY A 58 12.27 12.97 -6.84
CA GLY A 58 11.97 11.64 -7.38
C GLY A 58 10.67 11.58 -8.19
N PHE A 59 9.68 12.41 -7.86
CA PHE A 59 8.44 12.55 -8.64
C PHE A 59 8.65 13.43 -9.86
N CYS A 60 9.30 14.59 -9.71
CA CYS A 60 9.48 15.56 -10.79
C CYS A 60 10.36 15.04 -11.93
N MET A 61 11.33 14.15 -11.63
CA MET A 61 12.20 13.57 -12.65
C MET A 61 11.51 12.52 -13.53
N GLN A 62 10.28 12.08 -13.23
CA GLN A 62 9.60 11.03 -13.98
C GLN A 62 9.33 11.45 -15.43
N GLN A 63 9.75 10.63 -16.37
CA GLN A 63 9.54 10.81 -17.81
C GLN A 63 8.43 9.88 -18.27
N THR A 64 7.28 10.46 -18.55
CA THR A 64 6.06 9.76 -18.99
C THR A 64 5.52 10.38 -20.27
N ASP A 65 4.79 9.59 -21.06
CA ASP A 65 4.01 10.06 -22.21
C ASP A 65 2.55 10.41 -21.83
N PHE A 66 2.25 10.39 -20.55
CA PHE A 66 0.93 10.70 -19.97
C PHE A 66 1.06 11.65 -18.76
N PRO A 67 0.01 12.41 -18.45
CA PRO A 67 -0.03 13.24 -17.25
C PRO A 67 -0.20 12.38 -16.00
N PHE A 68 0.51 12.74 -14.92
CA PHE A 68 0.38 12.17 -13.60
C PHE A 68 0.27 13.25 -12.53
N ILE A 69 -0.38 12.92 -11.42
CA ILE A 69 -0.61 13.85 -10.32
C ILE A 69 -0.06 13.27 -9.02
N CYS A 70 0.74 14.05 -8.30
CA CYS A 70 1.27 13.70 -6.99
C CYS A 70 0.48 14.42 -5.91
N VAL A 71 -0.20 13.68 -5.06
CA VAL A 71 -0.96 14.21 -3.93
C VAL A 71 -0.12 14.07 -2.67
N ILE A 72 0.42 15.19 -2.20
CA ILE A 72 1.24 15.27 -1.00
C ILE A 72 0.35 15.75 0.15
N THR A 73 0.25 14.95 1.21
CA THR A 73 -0.47 15.33 2.43
C THR A 73 0.52 15.38 3.59
N ASP A 74 0.77 16.56 4.09
CA ASP A 74 1.53 16.79 5.32
C ASP A 74 0.59 16.80 6.51
N ASP A 75 0.80 15.86 7.44
CA ASP A 75 -0.09 15.63 8.59
C ASP A 75 0.29 16.50 9.79
N ALA A 76 0.35 17.83 9.58
CA ALA A 76 0.72 18.83 10.58
C ALA A 76 2.14 18.65 11.14
N SER A 77 3.12 18.58 10.26
CA SER A 77 4.54 18.52 10.67
C SER A 77 4.98 19.71 11.49
N THR A 78 5.83 19.46 12.48
CA THR A 78 6.37 20.46 13.41
C THR A 78 7.86 20.75 13.21
N ASP A 79 8.50 20.03 12.27
CA ASP A 79 9.96 20.12 12.00
C ASP A 79 10.32 21.10 10.87
N GLY A 80 9.33 21.82 10.31
CA GLY A 80 9.52 22.72 9.19
C GLY A 80 9.22 22.12 7.81
N ALA A 81 8.74 20.87 7.73
CA ALA A 81 8.45 20.21 6.44
C ALA A 81 7.47 21.03 5.57
N GLN A 82 6.44 21.64 6.18
CA GLN A 82 5.49 22.48 5.44
C GLN A 82 6.15 23.69 4.76
N GLN A 83 7.11 24.32 5.41
CA GLN A 83 7.89 25.44 4.85
C GLN A 83 8.75 24.97 3.68
N VAL A 84 9.42 23.82 3.83
CA VAL A 84 10.22 23.20 2.75
C VAL A 84 9.34 22.89 1.54
N ILE A 85 8.17 22.31 1.73
CA ILE A 85 7.23 22.01 0.64
C ILE A 85 6.78 23.29 -0.07
N ARG A 86 6.38 24.35 0.68
CA ARG A 86 5.96 25.65 0.09
C ARG A 86 7.09 26.28 -0.72
N GLN A 87 8.30 26.27 -0.18
CA GLN A 87 9.46 26.82 -0.90
C GLN A 87 9.72 26.05 -2.21
N TYR A 88 9.71 24.73 -2.17
CA TYR A 88 9.91 23.88 -3.33
C TYR A 88 8.86 24.14 -4.43
N LEU A 89 7.59 24.28 -4.04
CA LEU A 89 6.52 24.61 -4.98
C LEU A 89 6.74 25.97 -5.64
N ASN A 90 7.09 27.00 -4.90
CA ASN A 90 7.35 28.34 -5.44
C ASN A 90 8.53 28.33 -6.44
N GLU A 91 9.56 27.53 -6.18
CA GLU A 91 10.74 27.43 -7.03
C GLU A 91 10.50 26.62 -8.30
N GLN A 92 9.84 25.48 -8.20
CA GLN A 92 9.76 24.46 -9.26
C GLN A 92 8.43 24.42 -10.00
N PHE A 93 7.36 25.01 -9.47
CA PHE A 93 6.02 24.88 -10.01
C PHE A 93 5.37 26.22 -10.32
N GLU A 94 4.33 26.15 -11.16
CA GLU A 94 3.39 27.23 -11.44
C GLU A 94 2.00 26.82 -10.95
N PRO A 95 1.26 27.70 -10.25
CA PRO A 95 -0.11 27.42 -9.87
C PRO A 95 -0.97 27.26 -11.13
N THR A 96 -1.77 26.25 -11.21
CA THR A 96 -2.87 26.17 -12.17
C THR A 96 -4.08 26.90 -11.61
N ALA A 97 -5.17 27.08 -12.37
CA ALA A 97 -6.33 27.86 -11.94
C ALA A 97 -6.77 27.50 -10.49
N PRO A 98 -7.21 28.48 -9.68
CA PRO A 98 -7.58 28.26 -8.28
C PRO A 98 -8.72 27.27 -8.18
N LEU A 99 -8.56 26.28 -7.30
CA LEU A 99 -9.59 25.33 -6.95
C LEU A 99 -10.58 25.93 -5.94
N SER A 100 -11.77 25.35 -5.87
CA SER A 100 -12.78 25.71 -4.87
C SER A 100 -12.22 25.54 -3.45
N LYS A 101 -12.67 26.36 -2.48
CA LYS A 101 -12.27 26.26 -1.08
C LYS A 101 -12.33 24.81 -0.59
N GLY A 102 -11.23 24.29 -0.05
CA GLY A 102 -11.12 22.94 0.52
C GLY A 102 -10.59 21.85 -0.42
N GLN A 103 -10.31 22.17 -1.67
CA GLN A 103 -9.73 21.23 -2.65
C GLN A 103 -8.28 21.60 -2.91
N GLY A 104 -7.31 21.37 -2.10
CA GLY A 104 -5.88 21.66 -2.31
C GLY A 104 -5.51 22.49 -3.57
N GLU A 105 -4.40 23.16 -3.55
CA GLU A 105 -3.93 23.90 -4.73
C GLU A 105 -3.27 22.94 -5.72
N VAL A 106 -3.60 23.03 -7.01
CA VAL A 106 -2.96 22.26 -8.09
C VAL A 106 -1.84 23.07 -8.71
N PHE A 107 -0.68 22.47 -8.79
CA PHE A 107 0.53 23.04 -9.33
C PHE A 107 1.01 22.20 -10.52
N ARG A 108 1.51 22.86 -11.58
CA ARG A 108 2.17 22.20 -12.70
C ARG A 108 3.67 22.47 -12.65
N HIS A 109 4.48 21.43 -12.82
CA HIS A 109 5.92 21.60 -12.83
C HIS A 109 6.39 22.42 -14.05
N LYS A 110 7.33 23.36 -13.83
CA LYS A 110 7.76 24.33 -14.85
C LYS A 110 8.41 23.69 -16.08
N THR A 111 9.12 22.58 -15.90
CA THR A 111 9.87 21.91 -16.98
C THR A 111 9.32 20.54 -17.36
N ASN A 112 8.63 19.83 -16.45
CA ASN A 112 7.97 18.55 -16.73
C ASN A 112 6.46 18.77 -16.91
N SER A 113 6.03 18.95 -18.15
CA SER A 113 4.63 19.29 -18.48
C SER A 113 3.61 18.21 -18.10
N ASN A 114 4.04 16.97 -17.83
CA ASN A 114 3.20 15.87 -17.40
C ASN A 114 3.10 15.74 -15.87
N CYS A 115 3.91 16.47 -15.11
CA CYS A 115 3.97 16.41 -13.66
C CYS A 115 3.10 17.49 -13.00
N TYR A 116 2.11 17.03 -12.22
CA TYR A 116 1.22 17.89 -11.43
C TYR A 116 1.31 17.52 -9.95
N PHE A 117 1.27 18.53 -9.07
CA PHE A 117 1.19 18.35 -7.64
C PHE A 117 -0.11 18.93 -7.08
N VAL A 118 -0.64 18.24 -6.09
CA VAL A 118 -1.66 18.76 -5.17
C VAL A 118 -1.15 18.61 -3.76
N VAL A 119 -1.22 19.68 -2.99
CA VAL A 119 -0.62 19.71 -1.66
C VAL A 119 -1.67 20.07 -0.63
N TYR A 120 -1.76 19.24 0.42
CA TYR A 120 -2.56 19.46 1.60
C TYR A 120 -1.62 19.61 2.80
N LEU A 121 -1.55 20.80 3.35
CA LEU A 121 -0.78 21.09 4.56
C LEU A 121 -1.77 21.23 5.71
N LEU A 122 -1.90 20.16 6.50
CA LEU A 122 -2.90 20.11 7.57
C LEU A 122 -2.45 20.96 8.77
N GLU A 123 -3.42 21.52 9.48
CA GLU A 123 -3.18 22.28 10.72
C GLU A 123 -3.15 21.36 11.94
N GLU A 124 -3.81 20.20 11.87
CA GLU A 124 -3.91 19.23 12.96
C GLU A 124 -3.43 17.86 12.49
N ASN A 125 -2.75 17.13 13.37
CA ASN A 125 -2.29 15.76 13.08
C ASN A 125 -3.48 14.78 13.10
N HIS A 126 -3.93 14.40 11.93
CA HIS A 126 -5.07 13.50 11.73
C HIS A 126 -4.77 12.08 12.20
N TYR A 127 -3.55 11.60 11.96
CA TYR A 127 -3.18 10.25 12.37
C TYR A 127 -3.26 10.08 13.90
N SER A 128 -2.84 11.07 14.69
CA SER A 128 -2.93 11.04 16.14
C SER A 128 -4.38 11.03 16.66
N GLN A 129 -5.32 11.52 15.83
CA GLN A 129 -6.75 11.51 16.11
C GLN A 129 -7.47 10.25 15.58
N GLY A 130 -6.72 9.26 15.10
CA GLY A 130 -7.29 8.05 14.49
C GLY A 130 -7.92 8.26 13.10
N LYS A 131 -7.67 9.40 12.46
CA LYS A 131 -8.10 9.73 11.09
C LYS A 131 -6.97 9.44 10.12
N SER A 132 -7.28 9.07 8.90
CA SER A 132 -6.26 8.87 7.86
C SER A 132 -5.99 10.17 7.10
N PRO A 133 -4.77 10.71 7.08
CA PRO A 133 -4.44 11.87 6.25
C PRO A 133 -4.50 11.53 4.75
N LEU A 134 -4.48 10.27 4.40
CA LEU A 134 -4.50 9.79 3.01
C LEU A 134 -5.85 9.96 2.30
N VAL A 135 -6.93 10.32 3.02
CA VAL A 135 -8.27 10.53 2.43
C VAL A 135 -8.29 11.72 1.45
N TYR A 136 -7.38 12.67 1.60
CA TYR A 136 -7.27 13.82 0.69
C TYR A 136 -6.83 13.42 -0.73
N ALA A 137 -6.23 12.26 -0.90
CA ALA A 137 -5.90 11.72 -2.22
C ALA A 137 -7.09 11.09 -2.95
N ASN A 138 -8.17 10.74 -2.27
CA ASN A 138 -9.28 9.96 -2.86
C ASN A 138 -9.88 10.63 -4.11
N PRO A 139 -10.21 11.94 -4.15
CA PRO A 139 -10.78 12.57 -5.33
C PRO A 139 -9.86 12.52 -6.55
N TRP A 140 -8.55 12.49 -6.34
CA TRP A 140 -7.52 12.42 -7.37
C TRP A 140 -7.29 10.99 -7.85
N MET A 141 -7.36 10.03 -6.93
CA MET A 141 -7.34 8.60 -7.25
C MET A 141 -8.55 8.20 -8.11
N GLU A 142 -9.74 8.75 -7.83
CA GLU A 142 -10.96 8.51 -8.62
C GLU A 142 -10.84 9.01 -10.07
N GLN A 143 -9.97 9.97 -10.32
CA GLN A 143 -9.67 10.54 -11.64
C GLN A 143 -8.47 9.89 -12.33
N SER A 144 -7.92 8.81 -11.78
CA SER A 144 -6.72 8.15 -12.29
C SER A 144 -6.97 6.67 -12.59
N ASP A 145 -6.24 6.12 -13.56
CA ASP A 145 -6.30 4.69 -13.87
C ASP A 145 -5.51 3.88 -12.84
N TYR A 146 -4.37 4.42 -12.39
CA TYR A 146 -3.43 3.77 -11.48
C TYR A 146 -3.09 4.64 -10.29
N VAL A 147 -2.70 3.98 -9.19
CA VAL A 147 -2.23 4.65 -7.97
C VAL A 147 -0.87 4.09 -7.57
N ALA A 148 0.15 4.94 -7.54
CA ALA A 148 1.47 4.64 -7.02
C ALA A 148 1.62 5.19 -5.60
N LEU A 149 2.47 4.57 -4.77
CA LEU A 149 2.68 4.97 -3.39
C LEU A 149 4.15 5.35 -3.17
N CYS A 150 4.39 6.39 -2.37
CA CYS A 150 5.70 6.72 -1.83
C CYS A 150 5.50 7.66 -0.64
N GLU A 151 6.06 7.32 0.51
CA GLU A 151 6.05 8.14 1.72
C GLU A 151 7.11 9.26 1.61
N GLY A 152 6.92 10.34 2.41
CA GLY A 152 7.77 11.54 2.34
C GLY A 152 9.20 11.39 2.85
N ASP A 153 9.57 10.24 3.39
CA ASP A 153 10.95 9.88 3.80
C ASP A 153 11.66 8.95 2.81
N ASP A 154 10.92 8.41 1.82
CA ASP A 154 11.44 7.55 0.75
C ASP A 154 11.59 8.32 -0.56
N TYR A 155 12.30 7.77 -1.55
CA TYR A 155 12.45 8.43 -2.84
C TYR A 155 12.71 7.49 -4.01
N TRP A 156 12.26 7.89 -5.18
CA TRP A 156 12.50 7.16 -6.43
C TRP A 156 13.82 7.57 -7.07
N THR A 157 14.43 6.63 -7.80
CA THR A 157 15.75 6.80 -8.43
C THR A 157 15.74 6.48 -9.92
N ASP A 158 14.67 5.91 -10.46
CA ASP A 158 14.52 5.59 -11.89
C ASP A 158 13.54 6.55 -12.55
N VAL A 159 14.01 7.31 -13.52
CA VAL A 159 13.22 8.29 -14.28
C VAL A 159 12.08 7.67 -15.11
N LYS A 160 12.12 6.36 -15.35
CA LYS A 160 11.11 5.62 -16.14
C LYS A 160 10.19 4.75 -15.27
N LYS A 161 10.27 4.88 -13.95
CA LYS A 161 9.48 4.01 -13.05
C LYS A 161 7.99 4.05 -13.36
N LEU A 162 7.38 5.23 -13.41
CA LEU A 162 5.93 5.37 -13.66
C LEU A 162 5.55 4.87 -15.06
N GLN A 163 6.35 5.18 -16.09
CA GLN A 163 6.08 4.72 -17.45
C GLN A 163 6.09 3.19 -17.52
N ARG A 164 7.18 2.54 -17.07
CA ARG A 164 7.29 1.07 -17.12
C ARG A 164 6.20 0.36 -16.34
N GLN A 165 5.82 0.90 -15.18
CA GLN A 165 4.77 0.30 -14.37
C GLN A 165 3.38 0.45 -15.02
N ALA A 166 3.08 1.60 -15.61
CA ALA A 166 1.83 1.81 -16.33
C ALA A 166 1.74 0.91 -17.57
N ASP A 167 2.82 0.85 -18.38
CA ASP A 167 2.90 -0.03 -19.57
C ASP A 167 2.68 -1.49 -19.21
N ALA A 168 3.28 -1.95 -18.10
CA ALA A 168 3.14 -3.33 -17.65
C ALA A 168 1.69 -3.68 -17.26
N LEU A 169 0.99 -2.75 -16.59
CA LEU A 169 -0.42 -2.90 -16.25
C LEU A 169 -1.32 -2.79 -17.48
N ASP A 170 -1.03 -1.88 -18.43
CA ASP A 170 -1.78 -1.76 -19.67
C ASP A 170 -1.71 -3.02 -20.51
N ALA A 171 -0.51 -3.62 -20.60
CA ALA A 171 -0.26 -4.85 -21.36
C ALA A 171 -0.90 -6.09 -20.70
N ASN A 172 -1.21 -6.08 -19.42
CA ASN A 172 -1.72 -7.25 -18.70
C ASN A 172 -2.97 -6.92 -17.87
N ARG A 173 -4.14 -7.15 -18.45
CA ARG A 173 -5.45 -6.85 -17.79
C ARG A 173 -5.76 -7.71 -16.58
N HIS A 174 -5.11 -8.85 -16.40
CA HIS A 174 -5.27 -9.72 -15.22
C HIS A 174 -4.43 -9.28 -14.02
N ALA A 175 -3.39 -8.50 -14.28
CA ALA A 175 -2.57 -7.95 -13.22
C ALA A 175 -3.26 -6.73 -12.58
N VAL A 176 -3.26 -6.69 -11.26
CA VAL A 176 -3.85 -5.60 -10.46
C VAL A 176 -2.82 -4.73 -9.78
N MET A 177 -1.58 -5.22 -9.70
CA MET A 177 -0.46 -4.51 -9.09
C MET A 177 0.82 -4.82 -9.85
N VAL A 178 1.69 -3.83 -9.97
CA VAL A 178 3.08 -3.99 -10.39
C VAL A 178 3.98 -3.43 -9.30
N TYR A 179 5.11 -4.08 -9.05
CA TYR A 179 6.10 -3.63 -8.09
C TYR A 179 7.53 -3.89 -8.57
N THR A 180 8.46 -3.14 -8.02
CA THR A 180 9.85 -3.09 -8.47
C THR A 180 10.81 -3.42 -7.33
N ASN A 181 12.10 -3.55 -7.66
CA ASN A 181 13.15 -3.69 -6.68
C ASN A 181 13.52 -2.32 -6.05
N PHE A 182 14.24 -2.37 -4.94
CA PHE A 182 14.62 -1.22 -4.13
C PHE A 182 16.00 -1.41 -3.53
N ARG A 183 16.55 -0.33 -2.95
CA ARG A 183 17.72 -0.35 -2.08
C ARG A 183 17.35 0.18 -0.70
N CYS A 184 17.95 -0.37 0.36
CA CYS A 184 17.86 0.23 1.69
C CYS A 184 18.97 1.26 1.89
N VAL A 185 18.58 2.44 2.37
CA VAL A 185 19.51 3.54 2.67
C VAL A 185 19.29 4.09 4.08
N GLY A 186 20.31 4.68 4.65
CA GLY A 186 20.25 5.40 5.92
C GLY A 186 19.72 6.83 5.77
N ALA A 187 19.82 7.61 6.83
CA ALA A 187 19.31 8.98 6.89
C ALA A 187 19.91 9.88 5.80
N ASN A 188 21.20 9.73 5.53
CA ASN A 188 21.93 10.57 4.55
C ASN A 188 22.01 9.93 3.14
N GLY A 189 21.23 8.84 2.89
CA GLY A 189 21.23 8.16 1.60
C GLY A 189 22.34 7.11 1.42
N GLU A 190 23.18 6.86 2.42
CA GLU A 190 24.18 5.80 2.42
C GLU A 190 23.54 4.41 2.43
N PRO A 191 24.09 3.43 1.70
CA PRO A 191 23.57 2.06 1.76
C PRO A 191 23.63 1.48 3.17
N VAL A 192 22.54 0.87 3.63
CA VAL A 192 22.47 0.19 4.94
C VAL A 192 21.97 -1.23 4.79
N SER A 193 22.55 -2.16 5.57
CA SER A 193 22.08 -3.54 5.55
C SER A 193 20.82 -3.71 6.41
N ARG A 194 19.85 -4.38 5.81
CA ARG A 194 18.57 -4.78 6.45
C ARG A 194 18.26 -6.24 6.10
N PRO A 195 18.87 -7.21 6.77
CA PRO A 195 18.83 -8.62 6.36
C PRO A 195 17.44 -9.20 6.15
N LEU A 196 16.42 -8.73 6.91
CA LEU A 196 15.04 -9.18 6.74
C LEU A 196 14.39 -8.64 5.46
N ILE A 197 14.66 -7.37 5.12
CA ILE A 197 14.09 -6.68 3.96
C ILE A 197 14.85 -7.07 2.69
N GLU A 198 16.16 -7.27 2.77
CA GLU A 198 17.02 -7.72 1.65
C GLU A 198 16.62 -9.10 1.08
N ARG A 199 15.81 -9.87 1.82
CA ARG A 199 15.23 -11.13 1.33
C ARG A 199 13.96 -10.93 0.49
N PHE A 200 13.40 -9.72 0.40
CA PHE A 200 12.16 -9.46 -0.33
C PHE A 200 12.28 -9.76 -1.82
N PRO A 201 13.34 -9.33 -2.54
CA PRO A 201 13.51 -9.67 -3.95
C PRO A 201 13.54 -11.18 -4.24
N GLN A 202 14.07 -11.99 -3.31
CA GLN A 202 14.12 -13.45 -3.43
C GLN A 202 12.73 -14.11 -3.33
N ARG A 203 11.72 -13.40 -2.81
CA ARG A 203 10.33 -13.84 -2.69
C ARG A 203 9.45 -13.26 -3.78
N SER A 204 9.96 -12.25 -4.48
CA SER A 204 9.25 -11.50 -5.51
C SER A 204 9.12 -12.32 -6.78
N HIS A 205 7.93 -12.31 -7.36
CA HIS A 205 7.63 -12.99 -8.62
C HIS A 205 6.37 -12.42 -9.26
N SER A 206 6.22 -12.60 -10.57
CA SER A 206 4.98 -12.29 -11.27
C SER A 206 3.96 -13.43 -11.11
N GLY A 207 2.67 -13.10 -11.27
CA GLY A 207 1.55 -14.04 -11.16
C GLY A 207 0.88 -14.01 -9.80
N ASP A 208 0.37 -15.15 -9.35
CA ASP A 208 -0.39 -15.30 -8.11
C ASP A 208 0.49 -15.22 -6.86
N ASN A 209 0.46 -14.07 -6.20
CA ASN A 209 1.27 -13.79 -5.00
C ASN A 209 0.55 -14.15 -3.68
N LEU A 210 -0.75 -14.46 -3.70
CA LEU A 210 -1.54 -14.70 -2.48
C LEU A 210 -0.95 -15.84 -1.60
N PRO A 211 -0.57 -17.02 -2.14
CA PRO A 211 0.06 -18.07 -1.32
C PRO A 211 1.41 -17.63 -0.72
N THR A 212 2.20 -16.85 -1.45
CA THR A 212 3.51 -16.34 -1.01
C THR A 212 3.35 -15.35 0.13
N LEU A 213 2.37 -14.45 0.06
CA LEU A 213 2.01 -13.50 1.12
C LEU A 213 1.55 -14.23 2.40
N PHE A 214 0.73 -15.27 2.27
CA PHE A 214 0.34 -16.07 3.43
C PHE A 214 1.51 -16.84 4.05
N ARG A 215 2.50 -17.23 3.25
CA ARG A 215 3.68 -17.96 3.73
C ARG A 215 4.68 -17.05 4.45
N TYR A 216 5.00 -15.91 3.88
CA TYR A 216 6.14 -15.09 4.30
C TYR A 216 5.76 -13.75 4.94
N GLY A 217 4.48 -13.37 4.89
CA GLY A 217 4.03 -12.04 5.27
C GLY A 217 4.25 -11.02 4.16
N ASN A 218 4.22 -9.74 4.53
CA ASN A 218 4.52 -8.66 3.60
C ASN A 218 6.00 -8.67 3.20
N TYR A 219 6.26 -8.77 1.91
CA TYR A 219 7.59 -8.65 1.29
C TYR A 219 7.61 -7.61 0.17
N VAL A 220 6.60 -6.78 0.07
CA VAL A 220 6.47 -5.71 -0.92
C VAL A 220 6.50 -4.38 -0.20
N LEU A 221 7.41 -3.49 -0.59
CA LEU A 221 7.47 -2.13 -0.04
C LEU A 221 6.58 -1.18 -0.84
N THR A 222 5.83 -0.34 -0.15
CA THR A 222 4.88 0.63 -0.71
C THR A 222 5.47 1.50 -1.80
N LEU A 223 6.65 2.08 -1.57
CA LEU A 223 7.34 2.97 -2.51
C LEU A 223 7.68 2.31 -3.86
N THR A 224 7.61 0.97 -3.93
CA THR A 224 7.89 0.21 -5.17
C THR A 224 6.63 -0.06 -5.99
N THR A 225 5.44 0.17 -5.44
CA THR A 225 4.17 -0.32 -5.98
C THR A 225 3.43 0.66 -6.86
N MET A 226 2.70 0.12 -7.83
CA MET A 226 1.60 0.78 -8.53
C MET A 226 0.44 -0.20 -8.67
N TYR A 227 -0.75 0.26 -8.39
CA TYR A 227 -1.98 -0.55 -8.37
C TYR A 227 -2.98 -0.03 -9.38
N ARG A 228 -3.86 -0.92 -9.87
CA ARG A 228 -5.14 -0.46 -10.44
C ARG A 228 -5.97 0.21 -9.36
N ARG A 229 -6.60 1.33 -9.71
CA ARG A 229 -7.40 2.10 -8.74
C ARG A 229 -8.50 1.27 -8.06
N GLU A 230 -9.08 0.32 -8.78
CA GLU A 230 -10.18 -0.52 -8.30
C GLU A 230 -9.85 -1.35 -7.06
N VAL A 231 -8.57 -1.50 -6.71
CA VAL A 231 -8.15 -2.20 -5.48
C VAL A 231 -8.74 -1.53 -4.24
N TRP A 232 -8.83 -0.20 -4.24
CA TRP A 232 -9.42 0.57 -3.12
C TRP A 232 -10.95 0.43 -3.03
N ASP A 233 -11.62 0.00 -4.10
CA ASP A 233 -13.05 -0.24 -4.11
C ASP A 233 -13.44 -1.62 -3.60
N SER A 234 -12.46 -2.52 -3.44
CA SER A 234 -12.73 -3.89 -3.01
C SER A 234 -13.30 -3.95 -1.59
N GLU A 235 -14.33 -4.76 -1.39
CA GLU A 235 -14.90 -5.02 -0.06
C GLU A 235 -13.86 -5.59 0.90
N ALA A 236 -12.94 -6.43 0.39
CA ALA A 236 -11.87 -7.00 1.19
C ALA A 236 -10.96 -5.91 1.80
N TYR A 237 -10.67 -4.84 1.05
CA TYR A 237 -9.90 -3.71 1.55
C TYR A 237 -10.71 -2.86 2.53
N LYS A 238 -11.94 -2.48 2.15
CA LYS A 238 -12.78 -1.54 2.91
C LYS A 238 -13.25 -2.08 4.25
N CYS A 239 -13.51 -3.39 4.32
CA CYS A 239 -14.04 -4.04 5.52
C CYS A 239 -12.95 -4.61 6.44
N CYS A 240 -11.67 -4.52 6.09
CA CYS A 240 -10.59 -4.94 6.97
C CYS A 240 -10.50 -4.01 8.19
N PRO A 241 -10.49 -4.56 9.43
CA PRO A 241 -10.44 -3.75 10.65
C PRO A 241 -9.09 -3.05 10.85
N VAL A 242 -8.08 -3.41 10.08
CA VAL A 242 -6.72 -2.88 10.18
C VAL A 242 -6.32 -2.26 8.85
N ASN A 243 -6.08 -0.95 8.85
CA ASN A 243 -5.70 -0.21 7.65
C ASN A 243 -4.19 0.10 7.66
N ILE A 244 -3.40 -0.87 7.22
CA ILE A 244 -1.96 -0.74 6.94
C ILE A 244 -1.67 -1.31 5.55
N ASP A 245 -0.46 -1.10 5.04
CA ASP A 245 -0.05 -1.50 3.69
C ASP A 245 -0.33 -2.96 3.37
N PHE A 246 -0.16 -3.84 4.35
CA PHE A 246 -0.39 -5.28 4.16
C PHE A 246 -1.86 -5.62 3.87
N ASN A 247 -2.82 -4.83 4.39
CA ASN A 247 -4.22 -4.96 4.00
C ASN A 247 -4.40 -4.68 2.50
N LEU A 248 -3.81 -3.58 2.00
CA LEU A 248 -3.91 -3.21 0.58
C LEU A 248 -3.31 -4.30 -0.32
N ILE A 249 -2.13 -4.81 0.03
CA ILE A 249 -1.42 -5.84 -0.73
C ILE A 249 -2.21 -7.15 -0.77
N LEU A 250 -2.78 -7.60 0.36
CA LEU A 250 -3.59 -8.82 0.40
C LEU A 250 -4.91 -8.67 -0.36
N SER A 251 -5.56 -7.50 -0.29
CA SER A 251 -6.77 -7.25 -1.07
C SER A 251 -6.48 -7.25 -2.57
N ALA A 252 -5.37 -6.66 -3.00
CA ALA A 252 -4.92 -6.74 -4.39
C ALA A 252 -4.68 -8.20 -4.81
N ALA A 253 -4.00 -9.00 -3.99
CA ALA A 253 -3.72 -10.41 -4.30
C ALA A 253 -4.98 -11.30 -4.36
N LEU A 254 -6.09 -10.89 -3.75
CA LEU A 254 -7.39 -11.54 -3.93
C LEU A 254 -8.05 -11.19 -5.27
N MET A 255 -7.76 -10.02 -5.82
CA MET A 255 -8.38 -9.51 -7.04
C MET A 255 -7.69 -10.03 -8.31
N GLY A 256 -6.36 -10.19 -8.30
CA GLY A 256 -5.61 -10.58 -9.50
C GLY A 256 -4.12 -10.83 -9.27
N ASP A 257 -3.42 -10.98 -10.36
CA ASP A 257 -2.00 -11.25 -10.39
C ASP A 257 -1.17 -9.98 -10.13
N PHE A 258 0.08 -10.19 -9.70
CA PHE A 258 1.08 -9.14 -9.59
C PHE A 258 2.09 -9.25 -10.73
N ILE A 259 2.70 -8.13 -11.10
CA ILE A 259 3.85 -8.09 -12.00
C ILE A 259 5.08 -7.68 -11.18
N TRP A 260 6.12 -8.47 -11.24
CA TRP A 260 7.43 -8.17 -10.68
C TRP A 260 8.37 -7.65 -11.78
N LEU A 261 8.88 -6.43 -11.58
CA LEU A 261 9.93 -5.82 -12.39
C LEU A 261 11.20 -5.78 -11.53
N PRO A 262 12.29 -6.47 -11.94
CA PRO A 262 13.49 -6.62 -11.10
C PRO A 262 14.35 -5.35 -11.00
N GLU A 263 14.04 -4.32 -11.80
CA GLU A 263 14.77 -3.05 -11.80
C GLU A 263 14.65 -2.34 -10.45
N GLN A 264 15.79 -1.86 -9.96
CA GLN A 264 15.83 -1.05 -8.75
C GLN A 264 15.40 0.38 -9.08
N THR A 265 14.22 0.76 -8.62
CA THR A 265 13.61 2.05 -8.97
C THR A 265 13.46 3.01 -7.80
N ALA A 266 13.73 2.54 -6.59
CA ALA A 266 13.45 3.31 -5.38
C ALA A 266 14.45 3.01 -4.25
N ASN A 267 14.61 3.96 -3.35
CA ASN A 267 15.39 3.83 -2.13
C ASN A 267 14.45 3.93 -0.91
N TYR A 268 14.44 2.85 -0.12
CA TYR A 268 13.75 2.77 1.15
C TYR A 268 14.64 3.31 2.27
N ARG A 269 14.21 4.37 2.94
CA ARG A 269 14.97 4.99 4.02
C ARG A 269 14.67 4.30 5.35
N SER A 270 15.71 3.75 5.94
CA SER A 270 15.62 3.04 7.20
C SER A 270 15.95 3.95 8.38
N LEU A 271 14.99 4.73 8.82
CA LEU A 271 15.12 5.62 9.98
C LEU A 271 15.02 4.84 11.30
N GLN A 272 15.70 5.33 12.35
CA GLN A 272 15.58 4.74 13.69
C GLN A 272 14.23 5.03 14.34
N SER A 273 13.60 6.15 13.99
CA SER A 273 12.31 6.64 14.50
C SER A 273 11.09 6.08 13.78
N GLY A 274 11.25 5.14 12.84
CA GLY A 274 10.12 4.59 12.08
C GLY A 274 9.02 3.96 12.94
N MET A 275 7.76 4.16 12.56
CA MET A 275 6.54 3.79 13.30
C MET A 275 6.49 2.30 13.73
N VAL A 276 7.01 1.39 12.92
CA VAL A 276 7.04 -0.06 13.19
C VAL A 276 8.01 -0.40 14.32
N LYS A 277 9.05 0.42 14.55
CA LYS A 277 10.05 0.15 15.60
C LYS A 277 9.58 0.59 16.98
N SER A 278 8.70 1.59 17.05
CA SER A 278 8.24 2.16 18.33
C SER A 278 7.30 1.23 19.12
N ASN A 279 6.61 0.29 18.45
CA ASN A 279 5.76 -0.69 19.13
C ASN A 279 5.64 -2.00 18.36
N LEU A 280 6.67 -2.85 18.42
CA LEU A 280 6.74 -4.13 17.73
C LEU A 280 5.56 -5.06 18.08
N GLN A 281 5.11 -5.05 19.34
CA GLN A 281 4.00 -5.88 19.80
C GLN A 281 2.69 -5.46 19.12
N LYS A 282 2.39 -4.15 19.06
CA LYS A 282 1.22 -3.62 18.38
C LYS A 282 1.26 -3.94 16.88
N GLY A 283 2.40 -3.74 16.22
CA GLY A 283 2.56 -4.08 14.81
C GLY A 283 2.32 -5.57 14.53
N MET A 284 2.83 -6.44 15.40
CA MET A 284 2.60 -7.89 15.28
C MET A 284 1.13 -8.28 15.50
N GLN A 285 0.42 -7.60 16.41
CA GLN A 285 -1.01 -7.80 16.60
C GLN A 285 -1.80 -7.39 15.36
N MET A 286 -1.52 -6.22 14.79
CA MET A 286 -2.16 -5.74 13.56
C MET A 286 -1.99 -6.74 12.40
N ILE A 287 -0.79 -7.28 12.19
CA ILE A 287 -0.53 -8.31 11.18
C ILE A 287 -1.36 -9.57 11.47
N THR A 288 -1.45 -9.99 12.71
CA THR A 288 -2.24 -11.17 13.10
C THR A 288 -3.73 -10.96 12.82
N ASP A 289 -4.27 -9.78 13.10
CA ASP A 289 -5.68 -9.46 12.86
C ASP A 289 -6.00 -9.40 11.36
N ILE A 290 -5.06 -8.88 10.53
CA ILE A 290 -5.17 -8.96 9.09
C ILE A 290 -5.20 -10.42 8.61
N TYR A 291 -4.31 -11.28 9.10
CA TYR A 291 -4.33 -12.69 8.74
C TYR A 291 -5.63 -13.38 9.14
N ARG A 292 -6.17 -13.10 10.33
CA ARG A 292 -7.47 -13.63 10.78
C ARG A 292 -8.60 -13.19 9.87
N TYR A 293 -8.62 -11.91 9.50
CA TYR A 293 -9.64 -11.36 8.61
C TYR A 293 -9.61 -12.03 7.23
N TYR A 294 -8.46 -12.07 6.57
CA TYR A 294 -8.33 -12.66 5.24
C TYR A 294 -8.50 -14.18 5.25
N ALA A 295 -8.05 -14.86 6.31
CA ALA A 295 -8.37 -16.27 6.50
C ALA A 295 -9.88 -16.50 6.60
N GLY A 296 -10.59 -15.64 7.32
CA GLY A 296 -12.05 -15.67 7.41
C GLY A 296 -12.73 -15.51 6.05
N LEU A 297 -12.35 -14.50 5.24
CA LEU A 297 -12.88 -14.30 3.90
C LEU A 297 -12.70 -15.54 2.99
N LEU A 298 -11.49 -16.12 3.03
CA LEU A 298 -11.15 -17.29 2.22
C LEU A 298 -11.91 -18.55 2.64
N MET A 299 -12.07 -18.76 3.95
CA MET A 299 -12.74 -19.94 4.49
C MET A 299 -14.26 -19.89 4.31
N ASN A 300 -14.86 -18.69 4.42
CA ASN A 300 -16.31 -18.51 4.31
C ASN A 300 -16.79 -18.34 2.85
N GLY A 301 -15.90 -18.42 1.86
CA GLY A 301 -16.26 -18.27 0.44
C GLY A 301 -16.70 -16.86 0.05
N GLN A 302 -16.30 -15.85 0.82
CA GLN A 302 -16.64 -14.43 0.58
C GLN A 302 -15.71 -13.76 -0.44
N CYS A 303 -14.89 -14.51 -1.13
CA CYS A 303 -14.03 -14.06 -2.22
C CYS A 303 -14.22 -14.93 -3.46
N LYS A 304 -13.62 -14.53 -4.60
CA LYS A 304 -13.66 -15.34 -5.83
C LYS A 304 -13.24 -16.78 -5.53
N PRO A 305 -13.94 -17.80 -6.11
CA PRO A 305 -13.62 -19.20 -5.88
C PRO A 305 -12.14 -19.49 -6.20
N LEU A 306 -11.43 -19.99 -5.22
CA LEU A 306 -10.04 -20.44 -5.43
C LEU A 306 -10.03 -21.89 -5.90
N SER A 307 -9.07 -22.26 -6.75
CA SER A 307 -8.83 -23.66 -7.08
C SER A 307 -8.53 -24.48 -5.82
N LEU A 308 -8.90 -25.75 -5.83
CA LEU A 308 -8.67 -26.65 -4.68
C LEU A 308 -7.21 -26.66 -4.25
N SER A 309 -6.28 -26.72 -5.19
CA SER A 309 -4.83 -26.67 -4.94
C SER A 309 -4.41 -25.39 -4.21
N LYS A 310 -4.93 -24.24 -4.63
CA LYS A 310 -4.65 -22.94 -4.02
C LYS A 310 -5.22 -22.87 -2.59
N ARG A 311 -6.46 -23.33 -2.39
CA ARG A 311 -7.07 -23.41 -1.05
C ARG A 311 -6.23 -24.28 -0.11
N ILE A 312 -5.80 -25.46 -0.54
CA ILE A 312 -4.94 -26.35 0.26
C ILE A 312 -3.65 -25.63 0.65
N LYS A 313 -2.93 -25.01 -0.29
CA LYS A 313 -1.68 -24.30 -0.02
C LYS A 313 -1.88 -23.20 1.03
N ILE A 314 -2.88 -22.35 0.84
CA ILE A 314 -3.18 -21.23 1.74
C ILE A 314 -3.58 -21.75 3.13
N THR A 315 -4.44 -22.79 3.21
CA THR A 315 -4.82 -23.40 4.48
C THR A 315 -3.61 -23.90 5.25
N ILE A 316 -2.65 -24.57 4.58
CA ILE A 316 -1.40 -25.01 5.21
C ILE A 316 -0.62 -23.81 5.78
N PHE A 317 -0.50 -22.71 5.04
CA PHE A 317 0.25 -21.54 5.50
C PHE A 317 -0.45 -20.81 6.66
N ILE A 318 -1.79 -20.71 6.64
CA ILE A 318 -2.57 -20.20 7.78
C ILE A 318 -2.34 -21.06 9.03
N LEU A 319 -2.38 -22.38 8.90
CA LEU A 319 -2.10 -23.30 10.00
C LEU A 319 -0.65 -23.16 10.51
N MET A 320 0.32 -23.02 9.62
CA MET A 320 1.71 -22.76 10.00
C MET A 320 1.86 -21.45 10.77
N TRP A 321 1.18 -20.38 10.33
CA TRP A 321 1.15 -19.10 11.03
C TRP A 321 0.53 -19.25 12.43
N ALA A 322 -0.65 -19.89 12.53
CA ALA A 322 -1.34 -20.12 13.79
C ALA A 322 -0.46 -20.93 14.78
N LEU A 323 0.25 -21.95 14.29
CA LEU A 323 1.18 -22.76 15.10
C LEU A 323 2.40 -21.95 15.56
N ARG A 324 2.98 -21.12 14.69
CA ARG A 324 4.11 -20.22 15.04
C ARG A 324 3.76 -19.28 16.17
N ARG A 325 2.56 -18.70 16.11
CA ARG A 325 2.08 -17.65 17.03
C ARG A 325 1.33 -18.21 18.23
N LYS A 326 1.12 -19.52 18.30
CA LYS A 326 0.25 -20.16 19.30
C LYS A 326 -1.16 -19.59 19.30
N ASP A 327 -1.65 -19.18 18.11
CA ASP A 327 -2.99 -18.63 17.93
C ASP A 327 -4.02 -19.76 17.87
N HIS A 328 -4.53 -20.12 19.03
CA HIS A 328 -5.51 -21.20 19.17
C HIS A 328 -6.83 -20.89 18.47
N GLN A 329 -7.25 -19.61 18.46
CA GLN A 329 -8.49 -19.19 17.84
C GLN A 329 -8.41 -19.30 16.31
N LEU A 330 -7.34 -18.77 15.70
CA LEU A 330 -7.11 -18.89 14.26
C LEU A 330 -7.01 -20.35 13.83
N LYS A 331 -6.29 -21.19 14.61
CA LYS A 331 -6.20 -22.63 14.36
C LYS A 331 -7.59 -23.28 14.39
N LYS A 332 -8.39 -23.04 15.44
CA LYS A 332 -9.75 -23.58 15.58
C LYS A 332 -10.65 -23.15 14.42
N ASN A 333 -10.67 -21.87 14.09
CA ASN A 333 -11.49 -21.34 13.00
C ASN A 333 -11.11 -21.97 11.65
N THR A 334 -9.81 -22.10 11.37
CA THR A 334 -9.31 -22.74 10.14
C THR A 334 -9.74 -24.22 10.06
N LEU A 335 -9.61 -24.96 11.17
CA LEU A 335 -10.03 -26.36 11.23
C LEU A 335 -11.55 -26.53 11.04
N SER A 336 -12.36 -25.63 11.59
CA SER A 336 -13.82 -25.68 11.47
C SER A 336 -14.32 -25.31 10.09
N ALA A 337 -13.65 -24.37 9.41
CA ALA A 337 -14.08 -23.85 8.11
C ALA A 337 -13.63 -24.71 6.91
N CYS A 338 -12.65 -25.60 7.09
CA CYS A 338 -12.17 -26.48 6.04
C CYS A 338 -12.11 -27.94 6.54
N PRO A 339 -13.04 -28.80 6.12
CA PRO A 339 -13.07 -30.21 6.58
C PRO A 339 -11.76 -30.98 6.33
N LEU A 340 -11.02 -30.62 5.27
CA LEU A 340 -9.72 -31.21 4.95
C LEU A 340 -8.59 -30.70 5.85
N SER A 341 -8.79 -29.67 6.63
CA SER A 341 -7.74 -29.05 7.44
C SER A 341 -7.18 -29.98 8.55
N CYS A 342 -7.99 -30.94 9.04
CA CYS A 342 -7.52 -31.95 9.98
C CYS A 342 -6.37 -32.77 9.39
N PHE A 343 -6.42 -33.13 8.10
CA PHE A 343 -5.36 -33.82 7.38
C PHE A 343 -4.19 -32.90 7.04
N LEU A 344 -4.42 -31.59 6.91
CA LEU A 344 -3.41 -30.59 6.57
C LEU A 344 -2.60 -30.15 7.80
N LEU A 345 -3.13 -30.30 9.01
CA LEU A 345 -2.45 -29.89 10.24
C LEU A 345 -1.09 -30.59 10.46
N PRO A 346 -0.96 -31.94 10.31
CA PRO A 346 0.33 -32.60 10.39
C PRO A 346 1.30 -32.10 9.32
N ILE A 347 0.84 -31.83 8.11
CA ILE A 347 1.67 -31.31 7.02
C ILE A 347 2.18 -29.90 7.37
N ALA A 348 1.35 -29.03 7.92
CA ALA A 348 1.73 -27.70 8.37
C ALA A 348 2.79 -27.80 9.49
N PHE A 349 2.64 -28.72 10.43
CA PHE A 349 3.59 -28.94 11.52
C PHE A 349 4.96 -29.43 11.01
N ILE A 350 4.97 -30.40 10.08
CA ILE A 350 6.20 -30.91 9.47
C ILE A 350 6.91 -29.80 8.68
N LYS A 351 6.18 -29.05 7.83
CA LYS A 351 6.76 -27.93 7.09
C LYS A 351 7.35 -26.88 8.02
N LEU A 352 6.66 -26.55 9.10
CA LEU A 352 7.17 -25.59 10.09
C LEU A 352 8.46 -26.09 10.78
N LYS A 353 8.57 -27.38 11.08
CA LYS A 353 9.82 -27.97 11.62
C LYS A 353 10.96 -27.87 10.59
N ILE A 354 10.71 -28.20 9.32
CA ILE A 354 11.71 -28.10 8.25
C ILE A 354 12.20 -26.67 8.09
N GLU A 355 11.31 -25.68 8.09
CA GLU A 355 11.70 -24.27 7.99
C GLU A 355 12.56 -23.82 9.18
N ARG A 356 12.21 -24.21 10.41
CA ARG A 356 13.04 -23.92 11.61
C ARG A 356 14.43 -24.55 11.57
N LEU A 357 14.59 -25.69 10.90
CA LEU A 357 15.90 -26.31 10.71
C LEU A 357 16.73 -25.53 9.68
N LYS A 358 16.12 -25.03 8.61
CA LYS A 358 16.79 -24.20 7.60
C LYS A 358 17.20 -22.82 8.11
N ASP A 359 16.46 -22.25 9.05
CA ASP A 359 16.79 -20.95 9.66
C ASP A 359 17.93 -21.06 10.70
N LYS A 360 18.38 -22.28 11.04
CA LYS A 360 19.49 -22.53 11.98
C LYS A 360 20.83 -22.85 11.27
N VAL A 361 20.82 -23.04 9.97
CA VAL A 361 21.98 -23.22 9.08
C VAL A 361 22.22 -21.91 8.30
#